data_37e4984d15c9ca9a362a9780ac906e05
#
_entry.id   37e4984d15c9ca9a362a9780ac906e05
#
_cell.length_a   1.000
_cell.length_b   1.000
_cell.length_c   1.000
_cell.angle_alpha   90.00
_cell.angle_beta   90.00
_cell.angle_gamma   90.00
#
_symmetry.space_group_name_H-M   'P 1'
#
loop_
_entity.id
_entity.type
_entity.pdbx_description
1 polymer ?
#
loop_
_entity_poly.entity_id
_entity_poly.type
_entity_poly.pdbx_seq_one_letter_code
_entity_poly.pdbx_strand_id
1 'polypeptide(L)'
;INVAQHHAVKMGYGIDYRVATAEDLTKDCEQFDVTIGMEVIEHVANQKQFAHDMARMTKPNGLVFLSTINRTVPSLLFAKFAAEYILKILPKGTHNWREFVTPNEMEQYLRRAECKPLHTQGVRLNPFKRQFSYTKSTLMNYMMVAKKL
;
A
#
# COMPACT_ATOMS: atom_id res chain seq x y z
N ILE A 1 -1.94 15.99 5.87
CA ILE A 1 -0.54 16.45 5.94
C ILE A 1 -0.35 17.42 7.11
N ASN A 2 -1.08 18.53 7.22
CA ASN A 2 -0.88 19.56 8.27
C ASN A 2 -0.84 18.99 9.70
N VAL A 3 -1.77 18.08 10.05
CA VAL A 3 -1.80 17.44 11.38
C VAL A 3 -0.56 16.55 11.59
N ALA A 4 -0.15 15.79 10.57
CA ALA A 4 1.03 14.95 10.64
C ALA A 4 2.32 15.77 10.80
N GLN A 5 2.43 16.86 10.06
CA GLN A 5 3.56 17.79 10.14
C GLN A 5 3.64 18.43 11.53
N HIS A 6 2.51 18.89 12.08
CA HIS A 6 2.47 19.47 13.43
C HIS A 6 2.89 18.45 14.50
N HIS A 7 2.44 17.20 14.36
CA HIS A 7 2.85 16.12 15.26
C HIS A 7 4.34 15.84 15.17
N ALA A 8 4.92 15.76 13.96
CA ALA A 8 6.33 15.51 13.77
C ALA A 8 7.21 16.60 14.40
N VAL A 9 6.84 17.88 14.19
CA VAL A 9 7.53 19.02 14.83
C VAL A 9 7.48 18.90 16.35
N LYS A 10 6.29 18.62 16.92
CA LYS A 10 6.12 18.45 18.39
C LYS A 10 6.97 17.31 18.94
N MET A 11 7.18 16.25 18.18
CA MET A 11 7.95 15.07 18.58
C MET A 11 9.45 15.17 18.23
N GLY A 12 9.88 16.24 17.56
CA GLY A 12 11.28 16.43 17.12
C GLY A 12 11.68 15.49 15.97
N TYR A 13 10.72 15.00 15.17
CA TYR A 13 11.00 14.15 14.01
C TYR A 13 11.34 14.99 12.78
N GLY A 14 12.47 14.71 12.14
CA GLY A 14 12.88 15.32 10.88
C GLY A 14 12.21 14.68 9.66
N ILE A 15 10.86 14.74 9.59
CA ILE A 15 10.09 14.17 8.49
C ILE A 15 9.67 15.30 7.55
N ASP A 16 9.98 15.16 6.27
CA ASP A 16 9.51 16.06 5.22
C ASP A 16 8.13 15.59 4.71
N TYR A 17 7.09 16.32 5.06
CA TYR A 17 5.72 16.05 4.63
C TYR A 17 5.36 16.91 3.44
N ARG A 18 4.96 16.28 2.33
CA ARG A 18 4.55 16.94 1.09
C ARG A 18 3.16 16.54 0.65
N VAL A 19 2.44 17.46 0.04
CA VAL A 19 1.20 17.17 -0.70
C VAL A 19 1.59 16.93 -2.14
N ALA A 20 1.74 15.66 -2.53
CA ALA A 20 2.13 15.27 -3.87
C ALA A 20 1.56 13.87 -4.19
N THR A 21 1.40 13.58 -5.47
CA THR A 21 1.15 12.22 -5.96
C THR A 21 2.47 11.52 -6.27
N ALA A 22 2.47 10.19 -6.41
CA ALA A 22 3.62 9.44 -6.89
C ALA A 22 4.07 9.91 -8.30
N GLU A 23 3.10 10.25 -9.14
CA GLU A 23 3.35 10.77 -10.48
C GLU A 23 4.07 12.14 -10.45
N ASP A 24 3.72 13.03 -9.51
CA ASP A 24 4.39 14.33 -9.38
C ASP A 24 5.84 14.16 -8.96
N LEU A 25 6.11 13.31 -7.95
CA LEU A 25 7.48 13.06 -7.49
C LEU A 25 8.36 12.41 -8.57
N THR A 26 7.78 11.58 -9.44
CA THR A 26 8.53 11.02 -10.58
C THR A 26 8.88 12.06 -11.64
N LYS A 27 8.06 13.09 -11.83
CA LYS A 27 8.39 14.23 -12.73
C LYS A 27 9.56 15.04 -12.20
N ASP A 28 9.66 15.17 -10.88
CA ASP A 28 10.77 15.87 -10.20
C ASP A 28 12.06 15.04 -10.15
N CYS A 29 12.07 13.84 -10.71
CA CYS A 29 13.20 12.90 -10.74
C CYS A 29 13.76 12.55 -9.35
N GLU A 30 12.93 12.64 -8.31
CA GLU A 30 13.35 12.25 -6.96
C GLU A 30 13.53 10.73 -6.85
N GLN A 31 14.60 10.30 -6.18
CA GLN A 31 14.91 8.89 -5.96
C GLN A 31 15.26 8.61 -4.50
N PHE A 32 14.71 7.50 -4.01
CA PHE A 32 14.84 7.04 -2.62
C PHE A 32 15.46 5.64 -2.55
N ASP A 33 16.12 5.32 -1.46
CA ASP A 33 16.65 3.98 -1.22
C ASP A 33 15.53 2.97 -0.96
N VAL A 34 14.42 3.44 -0.38
CA VAL A 34 13.22 2.65 -0.10
C VAL A 34 11.98 3.48 -0.42
N THR A 35 11.02 2.90 -1.16
CA THR A 35 9.68 3.47 -1.36
C THR A 35 8.62 2.57 -0.72
N ILE A 36 7.64 3.16 -0.07
CA ILE A 36 6.60 2.45 0.68
C ILE A 36 5.23 3.00 0.32
N GLY A 37 4.34 2.14 -0.19
CA GLY A 37 2.95 2.44 -0.48
C GLY A 37 2.04 1.45 0.26
N MET A 38 1.57 1.83 1.46
CA MET A 38 0.74 0.97 2.31
C MET A 38 -0.73 1.34 2.14
N GLU A 39 -1.55 0.38 1.69
CA GLU A 39 -3.01 0.53 1.49
C GLU A 39 -3.36 1.76 0.62
N VAL A 40 -2.62 1.96 -0.48
CA VAL A 40 -2.78 3.09 -1.41
C VAL A 40 -3.20 2.62 -2.79
N ILE A 41 -2.63 1.51 -3.27
CA ILE A 41 -2.77 1.06 -4.65
C ILE A 41 -4.23 0.77 -5.06
N GLU A 42 -5.09 0.37 -4.13
CA GLU A 42 -6.52 0.14 -4.37
C GLU A 42 -7.33 1.44 -4.51
N HIS A 43 -6.75 2.59 -4.19
CA HIS A 43 -7.40 3.90 -4.25
C HIS A 43 -6.95 4.76 -5.43
N VAL A 44 -5.96 4.31 -6.20
CA VAL A 44 -5.48 5.06 -7.37
C VAL A 44 -6.23 4.68 -8.64
N ALA A 45 -6.38 5.63 -9.54
CA ALA A 45 -7.08 5.42 -10.81
C ALA A 45 -6.35 4.43 -11.74
N ASN A 46 -5.03 4.36 -11.68
CA ASN A 46 -4.21 3.46 -12.49
C ASN A 46 -3.16 2.76 -11.63
N GLN A 47 -3.48 1.55 -11.18
CA GLN A 47 -2.64 0.73 -10.32
C GLN A 47 -1.30 0.35 -10.94
N LYS A 48 -1.28 0.09 -12.26
CA LYS A 48 -0.06 -0.25 -12.99
C LYS A 48 0.89 0.93 -13.05
N GLN A 49 0.34 2.11 -13.32
CA GLN A 49 1.12 3.35 -13.34
C GLN A 49 1.67 3.66 -11.96
N PHE A 50 0.84 3.53 -10.91
CA PHE A 50 1.30 3.75 -9.54
C PHE A 50 2.48 2.83 -9.16
N ALA A 51 2.39 1.51 -9.46
CA ALA A 51 3.50 0.59 -9.21
C ALA A 51 4.76 0.96 -10.01
N HIS A 52 4.60 1.43 -11.26
CA HIS A 52 5.69 1.92 -12.08
C HIS A 52 6.33 3.20 -11.50
N ASP A 53 5.52 4.13 -11.01
CA ASP A 53 6.01 5.38 -10.42
C ASP A 53 6.75 5.10 -9.10
N MET A 54 6.23 4.20 -8.25
CA MET A 54 6.93 3.72 -7.05
C MET A 54 8.30 3.13 -7.39
N ALA A 55 8.39 2.33 -8.46
CA ALA A 55 9.65 1.76 -8.93
C ALA A 55 10.61 2.83 -9.48
N ARG A 56 10.10 3.84 -10.20
CA ARG A 56 10.91 4.93 -10.74
C ARG A 56 11.51 5.82 -9.66
N MET A 57 10.74 6.06 -8.58
CA MET A 57 11.22 6.78 -7.41
C MET A 57 12.22 5.95 -6.58
N THR A 58 12.39 4.67 -6.87
CA THR A 58 13.34 3.81 -6.15
C THR A 58 14.65 3.75 -6.90
N LYS A 59 15.75 4.03 -6.22
CA LYS A 59 17.12 3.91 -6.77
C LYS A 59 17.39 2.47 -7.24
N PRO A 60 18.28 2.26 -8.23
CA PRO A 60 18.77 0.93 -8.57
C PRO A 60 19.26 0.19 -7.31
N ASN A 61 18.88 -1.06 -7.18
CA ASN A 61 19.10 -1.90 -5.99
C ASN A 61 18.31 -1.52 -4.72
N GLY A 62 17.52 -0.46 -4.74
CA GLY A 62 16.61 -0.07 -3.66
C GLY A 62 15.40 -1.01 -3.53
N LEU A 63 14.55 -0.75 -2.53
CA LEU A 63 13.41 -1.60 -2.21
C LEU A 63 12.08 -0.87 -2.39
N VAL A 64 11.12 -1.57 -2.97
CA VAL A 64 9.72 -1.13 -3.07
C VAL A 64 8.87 -2.01 -2.17
N PHE A 65 8.11 -1.40 -1.25
CA PHE A 65 7.12 -2.07 -0.41
C PHE A 65 5.72 -1.61 -0.82
N LEU A 66 4.85 -2.56 -1.16
CA LEU A 66 3.44 -2.28 -1.44
C LEU A 66 2.56 -3.20 -0.61
N SER A 67 1.50 -2.67 0.00
CA SER A 67 0.47 -3.47 0.64
C SER A 67 -0.92 -3.11 0.12
N THR A 68 -1.82 -4.07 0.20
CA THR A 68 -3.24 -3.89 -0.14
C THR A 68 -4.09 -5.04 0.40
N ILE A 69 -5.40 -4.86 0.35
CA ILE A 69 -6.37 -5.92 0.57
C ILE A 69 -6.40 -6.83 -0.66
N ASN A 70 -6.35 -8.15 -0.45
CA ASN A 70 -6.43 -9.12 -1.54
C ASN A 70 -7.86 -9.24 -2.09
N ARG A 71 -8.01 -9.36 -3.40
CA ARG A 71 -9.30 -9.57 -4.08
C ARG A 71 -9.76 -11.02 -3.94
N THR A 72 -10.33 -11.37 -2.80
CA THR A 72 -10.85 -12.71 -2.47
C THR A 72 -12.30 -12.64 -1.99
N VAL A 73 -13.00 -13.77 -1.96
CA VAL A 73 -14.34 -13.85 -1.40
C VAL A 73 -14.36 -13.52 0.11
N PRO A 74 -13.43 -14.03 0.94
CA PRO A 74 -13.34 -13.62 2.34
C PRO A 74 -13.14 -12.11 2.53
N SER A 75 -12.29 -11.47 1.71
CA SER A 75 -12.09 -10.01 1.81
C SER A 75 -13.33 -9.22 1.38
N LEU A 76 -14.09 -9.70 0.38
CA LEU A 76 -15.38 -9.12 0.00
C LEU A 76 -16.40 -9.20 1.14
N LEU A 77 -16.51 -10.35 1.78
CA LEU A 77 -17.43 -10.55 2.91
C LEU A 77 -17.01 -9.67 4.09
N PHE A 78 -15.70 -9.58 4.37
CA PHE A 78 -15.17 -8.72 5.41
C PHE A 78 -15.42 -7.24 5.10
N ALA A 79 -15.18 -6.81 3.87
CA ALA A 79 -15.44 -5.42 3.45
C ALA A 79 -16.92 -5.05 3.57
N LYS A 80 -17.84 -5.98 3.18
CA LYS A 80 -19.29 -5.80 3.38
C LYS A 80 -19.65 -5.77 4.86
N PHE A 81 -19.12 -6.69 5.66
CA PHE A 81 -19.39 -6.78 7.10
C PHE A 81 -18.81 -5.58 7.85
N ALA A 82 -17.59 -5.17 7.52
CA ALA A 82 -16.99 -3.94 8.06
C ALA A 82 -17.80 -2.71 7.65
N ALA A 83 -18.31 -2.70 6.41
CA ALA A 83 -19.21 -1.64 5.95
C ALA A 83 -20.49 -1.55 6.78
N GLU A 84 -21.11 -2.66 7.16
CA GLU A 84 -22.36 -2.67 7.92
C GLU A 84 -22.18 -2.40 9.43
N TYR A 85 -21.10 -2.91 10.02
CA TYR A 85 -20.85 -2.84 11.48
C TYR A 85 -19.92 -1.70 11.93
N ILE A 86 -18.94 -1.33 11.09
CA ILE A 86 -17.97 -0.27 11.38
C ILE A 86 -18.41 1.06 10.75
N LEU A 87 -19.31 1.03 9.77
CA LEU A 87 -19.77 2.17 8.97
C LEU A 87 -20.61 3.21 9.70
N LYS A 88 -20.69 3.16 10.99
CA LYS A 88 -20.98 4.41 11.74
C LYS A 88 -19.80 5.41 11.71
N ILE A 89 -18.62 5.00 11.20
CA ILE A 89 -17.38 5.78 11.23
C ILE A 89 -16.81 6.08 9.82
N LEU A 90 -17.14 5.26 8.78
CA LEU A 90 -16.61 5.45 7.43
C LEU A 90 -17.73 5.76 6.41
N PRO A 91 -17.50 6.67 5.44
CA PRO A 91 -18.47 6.96 4.38
C PRO A 91 -18.77 5.72 3.53
N LYS A 92 -20.04 5.58 3.09
CA LYS A 92 -20.45 4.52 2.18
C LYS A 92 -19.64 4.59 0.89
N GLY A 93 -19.06 3.45 0.45
CA GLY A 93 -18.34 3.35 -0.83
C GLY A 93 -16.81 3.49 -0.72
N THR A 94 -16.23 3.49 0.49
CA THR A 94 -14.78 3.67 0.70
C THR A 94 -13.93 2.54 0.10
N HIS A 95 -14.49 1.34 -0.09
CA HIS A 95 -13.76 0.20 -0.67
C HIS A 95 -14.57 -0.47 -1.80
N ASN A 96 -14.12 -0.25 -3.03
CA ASN A 96 -14.58 -1.01 -4.18
C ASN A 96 -13.76 -2.30 -4.27
N TRP A 97 -14.37 -3.46 -3.97
CA TRP A 97 -13.70 -4.76 -4.04
C TRP A 97 -13.03 -5.04 -5.40
N ARG A 98 -13.54 -4.48 -6.48
CA ARG A 98 -12.97 -4.65 -7.82
C ARG A 98 -11.60 -3.99 -7.97
N GLU A 99 -11.32 -2.99 -7.14
CA GLU A 99 -10.04 -2.28 -7.10
C GLU A 99 -8.98 -2.98 -6.22
N PHE A 100 -9.37 -4.03 -5.48
CA PHE A 100 -8.39 -4.80 -4.71
C PHE A 100 -7.46 -5.57 -5.65
N VAL A 101 -6.20 -5.67 -5.28
CA VAL A 101 -5.15 -6.26 -6.11
C VAL A 101 -4.77 -7.64 -5.57
N THR A 102 -4.74 -8.65 -6.44
CA THR A 102 -4.25 -9.98 -6.04
C THR A 102 -2.72 -10.00 -5.98
N PRO A 103 -2.10 -10.90 -5.19
CA PRO A 103 -0.64 -11.05 -5.17
C PRO A 103 -0.03 -11.27 -6.55
N ASN A 104 -0.69 -12.03 -7.42
CA ASN A 104 -0.22 -12.28 -8.79
C ASN A 104 -0.24 -11.00 -9.65
N GLU A 105 -1.27 -10.18 -9.53
CA GLU A 105 -1.35 -8.89 -10.24
C GLU A 105 -0.27 -7.93 -9.74
N MET A 106 -0.09 -7.83 -8.41
CA MET A 106 0.97 -6.99 -7.81
C MET A 106 2.36 -7.42 -8.30
N GLU A 107 2.63 -8.72 -8.30
CA GLU A 107 3.88 -9.26 -8.84
C GLU A 107 4.09 -8.88 -10.31
N GLN A 108 3.05 -8.99 -11.14
CA GLN A 108 3.12 -8.60 -12.55
C GLN A 108 3.36 -7.09 -12.72
N TYR A 109 2.73 -6.24 -11.91
CA TYR A 109 2.95 -4.80 -11.96
C TYR A 109 4.40 -4.46 -11.62
N LEU A 110 4.93 -5.03 -10.56
CA LEU A 110 6.30 -4.81 -10.11
C LEU A 110 7.33 -5.35 -11.12
N ARG A 111 7.11 -6.54 -11.70
CA ARG A 111 8.00 -7.08 -12.75
C ARG A 111 8.02 -6.20 -14.00
N ARG A 112 6.87 -5.68 -14.44
CA ARG A 112 6.79 -4.74 -15.57
C ARG A 112 7.45 -3.39 -15.27
N ALA A 113 7.55 -3.03 -14.00
CA ALA A 113 8.26 -1.84 -13.52
C ALA A 113 9.76 -2.10 -13.24
N GLU A 114 10.32 -3.21 -13.79
CA GLU A 114 11.72 -3.61 -13.61
C GLU A 114 12.10 -3.83 -12.14
N CYS A 115 11.17 -4.38 -11.37
CA CYS A 115 11.42 -4.80 -10.01
C CYS A 115 11.37 -6.33 -9.90
N LYS A 116 12.28 -6.91 -9.11
CA LYS A 116 12.29 -8.32 -8.76
C LYS A 116 11.54 -8.53 -7.45
N PRO A 117 10.35 -9.14 -7.43
CA PRO A 117 9.68 -9.52 -6.20
C PRO A 117 10.56 -10.44 -5.36
N LEU A 118 10.70 -10.14 -4.07
CA LEU A 118 11.54 -10.88 -3.14
C LEU A 118 10.72 -11.73 -2.18
N HIS A 119 9.67 -11.14 -1.61
CA HIS A 119 8.86 -11.78 -0.58
C HIS A 119 7.44 -11.21 -0.55
N THR A 120 6.48 -12.08 -0.20
CA THR A 120 5.09 -11.70 0.06
C THR A 120 4.70 -12.21 1.43
N GLN A 121 4.17 -11.30 2.27
CA GLN A 121 3.81 -11.58 3.64
C GLN A 121 2.36 -11.18 3.89
N GLY A 122 1.54 -12.12 4.37
CA GLY A 122 0.21 -11.79 4.85
C GLY A 122 0.25 -11.10 6.22
N VAL A 123 -0.74 -10.25 6.48
CA VAL A 123 -0.90 -9.55 7.76
C VAL A 123 -2.27 -9.89 8.33
N ARG A 124 -2.34 -10.22 9.61
CA ARG A 124 -3.57 -10.54 10.32
C ARG A 124 -3.81 -9.53 11.44
N LEU A 125 -4.99 -8.94 11.44
CA LEU A 125 -5.48 -8.14 12.56
C LEU A 125 -6.22 -9.04 13.56
N ASN A 126 -5.86 -8.98 14.83
CA ASN A 126 -6.67 -9.48 15.92
C ASN A 126 -7.52 -8.31 16.46
N PRO A 127 -8.85 -8.27 16.20
CA PRO A 127 -9.69 -7.12 16.57
C PRO A 127 -9.85 -6.99 18.10
N PHE A 128 -9.80 -8.11 18.84
CA PHE A 128 -9.95 -8.10 20.30
C PHE A 128 -8.71 -7.53 21.00
N LYS A 129 -7.51 -7.89 20.52
CA LYS A 129 -6.24 -7.41 21.06
C LYS A 129 -5.75 -6.13 20.39
N ARG A 130 -6.40 -5.68 19.32
CA ARG A 130 -5.96 -4.56 18.44
C ARG A 130 -4.50 -4.67 18.03
N GLN A 131 -4.07 -5.89 17.70
CA GLN A 131 -2.69 -6.21 17.35
C GLN A 131 -2.61 -6.80 15.95
N PHE A 132 -1.59 -6.37 15.21
CA PHE A 132 -1.23 -6.98 13.94
C PHE A 132 -0.20 -8.08 14.16
N SER A 133 -0.29 -9.12 13.36
CA SER A 133 0.69 -10.22 13.33
C SER A 133 0.92 -10.70 11.89
N TYR A 134 2.11 -11.19 11.62
CA TYR A 134 2.41 -11.80 10.33
C TYR A 134 1.76 -13.17 10.21
N THR A 135 1.37 -13.52 9.00
CA THR A 135 0.79 -14.83 8.65
C THR A 135 1.27 -15.26 7.27
N LYS A 136 1.34 -16.56 7.02
CA LYS A 136 1.60 -17.09 5.68
C LYS A 136 0.42 -16.94 4.73
N SER A 137 -0.79 -16.75 5.27
CA SER A 137 -2.01 -16.59 4.48
C SER A 137 -2.12 -15.16 3.96
N THR A 138 -2.27 -15.01 2.67
CA THR A 138 -2.53 -13.74 1.97
C THR A 138 -4.02 -13.53 1.67
N LEU A 139 -4.91 -14.32 2.27
CA LEU A 139 -6.35 -14.32 1.94
C LEU A 139 -7.04 -12.98 2.19
N MET A 140 -6.62 -12.22 3.20
CA MET A 140 -7.27 -10.96 3.54
C MET A 140 -6.50 -9.76 2.98
N ASN A 141 -5.28 -9.61 3.42
CA ASN A 141 -4.35 -8.58 2.98
C ASN A 141 -2.92 -9.13 2.95
N TYR A 142 -2.07 -8.42 2.27
CA TYR A 142 -0.66 -8.78 2.16
C TYR A 142 0.22 -7.56 1.92
N MET A 143 1.49 -7.72 2.19
CA MET A 143 2.56 -6.82 1.83
C MET A 143 3.54 -7.57 0.92
N MET A 144 3.98 -6.92 -0.14
CA MET A 144 5.00 -7.44 -1.05
C MET A 144 6.19 -6.50 -1.06
N VAL A 145 7.38 -7.07 -0.95
CA VAL A 145 8.64 -6.35 -1.14
C VAL A 145 9.27 -6.79 -2.45
N ALA A 146 9.77 -5.82 -3.21
CA ALA A 146 10.50 -6.05 -4.44
C ALA A 146 11.79 -5.21 -4.47
N LYS A 147 12.80 -5.69 -5.16
CA LYS A 147 14.06 -4.97 -5.40
C LYS A 147 14.03 -4.34 -6.78
N LYS A 148 14.34 -3.04 -6.89
CA LYS A 148 14.56 -2.37 -8.18
C LYS A 148 15.84 -2.92 -8.83
N LEU A 149 15.72 -3.29 -10.10
CA LEU A 149 16.84 -3.78 -10.91
C LEU A 149 17.68 -2.65 -11.47
#